data_86d10a33e8ec1359d1a63cf031858649
#
_entry.id   86d10a33e8ec1359d1a63cf031858649
#
_cell.length_a   1.000
_cell.length_b   1.000
_cell.length_c   1.000
_cell.angle_alpha   90.00
_cell.angle_beta   90.00
_cell.angle_gamma   90.00
#
_symmetry.space_group_name_H-M   'P 1'
#
loop_
_entity.id
_entity.type
_entity.pdbx_description
1 polymer ?
#
loop_
_entity_poly.entity_id
_entity_poly.type
_entity_poly.pdbx_seq_one_letter_code
_entity_poly.pdbx_strand_id
1 'polypeptide(L)'
;VPDADGRRTEIVCARCGGHLGHVFEGERFTPKNTRHCVNSISLDFAPAEQPVALVSEIVPVGGTAAVPAGFGAAGGGVELPSGPASAKEQGEKRTETAIFAGGCFWGVEYMMQQVPGVISVESGYTGGHVPNPTYQQVCTGRTGHAEAVRIVFDPAKTDYETLAKLFLEIHDPTQAGGQGPDVGDQYRSEIYYASPGQRAVTERLLDTLRAKGYSVVTRLTPASVFYPAEAYHQDYYERKGTLPYCHKYTRRF
;
A
#
# COMPACT_ATOMS: atom_id res chain seq x y z
N VAL A 1 -11.96 -13.30 20.28
CA VAL A 1 -11.92 -14.71 19.84
C VAL A 1 -10.45 -15.06 19.61
N PRO A 2 -9.91 -16.12 20.25
CA PRO A 2 -8.53 -16.54 19.98
C PRO A 2 -8.37 -16.97 18.52
N ASP A 3 -7.27 -16.58 17.90
CA ASP A 3 -6.89 -17.07 16.58
C ASP A 3 -6.50 -18.55 16.61
N ALA A 4 -6.56 -19.21 15.46
CA ALA A 4 -6.24 -20.63 15.33
C ALA A 4 -4.80 -20.99 15.75
N ASP A 5 -3.87 -20.01 15.75
CA ASP A 5 -2.49 -20.17 16.17
C ASP A 5 -2.27 -19.94 17.69
N GLY A 6 -3.30 -19.52 18.43
CA GLY A 6 -3.29 -19.29 19.87
C GLY A 6 -2.41 -18.12 20.35
N ARG A 7 -1.84 -17.34 19.43
CA ARG A 7 -0.90 -16.24 19.76
C ARG A 7 -1.55 -14.87 19.79
N ARG A 8 -2.73 -14.75 19.19
CA ARG A 8 -3.46 -13.50 19.08
C ARG A 8 -4.89 -13.70 19.51
N THR A 9 -5.48 -12.65 20.07
CA THR A 9 -6.91 -12.60 20.39
C THR A 9 -7.54 -11.48 19.56
N GLU A 10 -8.48 -11.83 18.72
CA GLU A 10 -9.24 -10.86 17.92
C GLU A 10 -10.09 -9.98 18.84
N ILE A 11 -10.03 -8.67 18.61
CA ILE A 11 -10.91 -7.69 19.22
C ILE A 11 -12.06 -7.43 18.26
N VAL A 12 -13.27 -7.72 18.68
CA VAL A 12 -14.49 -7.48 17.90
C VAL A 12 -15.40 -6.47 18.58
N CYS A 13 -16.16 -5.73 17.80
CA CYS A 13 -17.19 -4.83 18.32
C CYS A 13 -18.29 -5.65 18.99
N ALA A 14 -18.58 -5.37 20.26
CA ALA A 14 -19.61 -6.06 21.02
C ALA A 14 -21.02 -5.86 20.43
N ARG A 15 -21.23 -4.80 19.64
CA ARG A 15 -22.53 -4.44 19.07
C ARG A 15 -22.80 -5.10 17.72
N CYS A 16 -21.79 -5.13 16.82
CA CYS A 16 -21.98 -5.62 15.44
C CYS A 16 -21.09 -6.81 15.06
N GLY A 17 -20.22 -7.27 15.96
CA GLY A 17 -19.26 -8.34 15.68
C GLY A 17 -18.14 -7.95 14.72
N GLY A 18 -18.09 -6.69 14.25
CA GLY A 18 -17.06 -6.22 13.33
C GLY A 18 -15.66 -6.27 13.94
N HIS A 19 -14.69 -6.64 13.14
CA HIS A 19 -13.29 -6.71 13.54
C HIS A 19 -12.75 -5.31 13.90
N LEU A 20 -12.13 -5.18 15.08
CA LEU A 20 -11.52 -3.94 15.55
C LEU A 20 -9.99 -4.01 15.63
N GLY A 21 -9.42 -5.20 15.67
CA GLY A 21 -7.99 -5.39 15.83
C GLY A 21 -7.64 -6.69 16.54
N HIS A 22 -6.41 -6.77 17.07
CA HIS A 22 -5.92 -7.93 17.81
C HIS A 22 -5.18 -7.53 19.09
N VAL A 23 -5.24 -8.39 20.09
CA VAL A 23 -4.35 -8.39 21.24
C VAL A 23 -3.24 -9.40 21.00
N PHE A 24 -2.02 -8.97 21.18
CA PHE A 24 -0.81 -9.79 21.11
C PHE A 24 -0.25 -9.95 22.52
N GLU A 25 0.05 -11.17 22.91
CA GLU A 25 0.65 -11.50 24.20
C GLU A 25 2.01 -12.17 24.00
N GLY A 26 2.93 -11.97 24.96
CA GLY A 26 4.23 -12.63 24.93
C GLY A 26 5.32 -11.96 24.11
N GLU A 27 5.06 -10.85 23.44
CA GLU A 27 6.02 -10.15 22.56
C GLU A 27 7.08 -9.34 23.31
N ARG A 28 6.92 -9.12 24.61
CA ARG A 28 7.84 -8.36 25.50
C ARG A 28 8.10 -6.89 25.08
N PHE A 29 7.22 -6.30 24.28
CA PHE A 29 7.33 -4.88 23.86
C PHE A 29 6.76 -3.90 24.89
N THR A 30 5.97 -4.37 25.85
CA THR A 30 5.36 -3.53 26.88
C THR A 30 5.64 -4.12 28.27
N PRO A 31 5.62 -3.31 29.33
CA PRO A 31 5.76 -3.82 30.70
C PRO A 31 4.72 -4.87 31.11
N LYS A 32 3.52 -4.82 30.49
CA LYS A 32 2.44 -5.78 30.70
C LYS A 32 2.53 -7.01 29.80
N ASN A 33 3.54 -7.06 28.91
CA ASN A 33 3.71 -8.11 27.90
C ASN A 33 2.48 -8.34 27.00
N THR A 34 1.67 -7.30 26.82
CA THR A 34 0.45 -7.30 26.02
C THR A 34 0.47 -6.08 25.11
N ARG A 35 0.23 -6.26 23.83
CA ARG A 35 0.09 -5.17 22.84
C ARG A 35 -1.29 -5.25 22.20
N HIS A 36 -1.98 -4.12 22.17
CA HIS A 36 -3.24 -3.96 21.48
C HIS A 36 -2.99 -3.27 20.14
N CYS A 37 -3.22 -3.96 19.03
CA CYS A 37 -3.25 -3.38 17.70
C CYS A 37 -4.70 -3.19 17.31
N VAL A 38 -5.23 -1.98 17.47
CA VAL A 38 -6.62 -1.66 17.20
C VAL A 38 -6.69 -0.76 15.98
N ASN A 39 -7.59 -1.06 15.06
CA ASN A 39 -7.85 -0.21 13.91
C ASN A 39 -8.52 1.10 14.39
N SER A 40 -7.73 2.15 14.48
CA SER A 40 -8.17 3.47 14.99
C SER A 40 -9.24 4.14 14.13
N ILE A 41 -9.45 3.68 12.88
CA ILE A 41 -10.53 4.18 12.00
C ILE A 41 -11.89 3.65 12.45
N SER A 42 -11.91 2.51 13.12
CA SER A 42 -13.14 1.91 13.66
C SER A 42 -13.54 2.47 15.03
N LEU A 43 -12.75 3.38 15.61
CA LEU A 43 -12.94 3.88 16.98
C LEU A 43 -12.79 5.39 17.04
N ASP A 44 -13.81 6.05 17.60
CA ASP A 44 -13.70 7.43 18.11
C ASP A 44 -13.20 7.39 19.55
N PHE A 45 -12.06 8.04 19.81
CA PHE A 45 -11.48 8.14 21.14
C PHE A 45 -12.05 9.37 21.85
N ALA A 46 -12.92 9.15 22.83
CA ALA A 46 -13.35 10.20 23.75
C ALA A 46 -12.41 10.26 24.96
N PRO A 47 -12.02 11.46 25.45
CA PRO A 47 -11.32 11.59 26.72
C PRO A 47 -12.12 10.94 27.86
N ALA A 48 -11.43 10.35 28.84
CA ALA A 48 -12.07 9.60 29.93
C ALA A 48 -13.07 10.41 30.79
N GLU A 49 -13.04 11.73 30.67
CA GLU A 49 -13.93 12.67 31.43
C GLU A 49 -15.18 13.06 30.67
N GLN A 50 -15.37 12.60 29.41
CA GLN A 50 -16.60 12.89 28.66
C GLN A 50 -17.53 11.68 28.63
N PRO A 51 -18.83 11.84 28.97
CA PRO A 51 -19.81 10.77 28.84
C PRO A 51 -19.96 10.42 27.35
N VAL A 52 -19.77 9.17 27.00
CA VAL A 52 -19.94 8.67 25.62
C VAL A 52 -21.43 8.71 25.28
N ALA A 53 -21.87 9.66 24.46
CA ALA A 53 -23.21 9.66 23.88
C ALA A 53 -23.25 8.49 22.85
N LEU A 54 -24.10 7.49 23.14
CA LEU A 54 -24.41 6.43 22.17
C LEU A 54 -25.19 7.07 21.01
N VAL A 55 -24.51 7.21 19.85
CA VAL A 55 -25.20 7.65 18.63
C VAL A 55 -26.14 6.53 18.19
N SER A 56 -27.46 6.76 18.38
CA SER A 56 -28.50 5.78 18.11
C SER A 56 -29.17 5.96 16.74
N GLU A 57 -28.63 6.76 15.85
CA GLU A 57 -29.25 6.98 14.53
C GLU A 57 -28.36 6.46 13.41
N ILE A 58 -28.79 5.33 12.85
CA ILE A 58 -28.34 4.87 11.53
C ILE A 58 -29.22 5.61 10.52
N VAL A 59 -28.65 6.58 9.80
CA VAL A 59 -29.30 7.19 8.64
C VAL A 59 -29.18 6.22 7.47
N PRO A 60 -30.28 5.66 6.93
CA PRO A 60 -30.20 4.84 5.73
C PRO A 60 -29.93 5.73 4.52
N VAL A 61 -28.81 5.50 3.84
CA VAL A 61 -28.55 6.11 2.53
C VAL A 61 -29.38 5.37 1.49
N GLY A 62 -30.62 5.82 1.34
CA GLY A 62 -31.51 5.43 0.26
C GLY A 62 -31.69 6.61 -0.68
N GLY A 63 -31.02 6.55 -1.83
CA GLY A 63 -31.17 7.53 -2.90
C GLY A 63 -30.99 6.85 -4.26
N THR A 64 -32.05 6.25 -4.76
CA THR A 64 -32.19 5.85 -6.17
C THR A 64 -32.38 7.11 -7.01
N ALA A 65 -31.33 7.54 -7.72
CA ALA A 65 -31.47 8.54 -8.78
C ALA A 65 -31.78 7.84 -10.10
N ALA A 66 -32.96 8.12 -10.61
CA ALA A 66 -33.45 7.67 -11.93
C ALA A 66 -32.64 8.31 -13.06
N VAL A 67 -32.28 7.50 -14.05
CA VAL A 67 -31.68 7.94 -15.33
C VAL A 67 -32.82 8.30 -16.28
N PRO A 68 -32.88 9.49 -16.88
CA PRO A 68 -33.81 9.77 -17.97
C PRO A 68 -33.22 9.24 -19.30
N ALA A 69 -34.05 8.44 -19.99
CA ALA A 69 -33.80 8.02 -21.35
C ALA A 69 -34.28 9.11 -22.35
N GLY A 70 -33.52 9.24 -23.45
CA GLY A 70 -34.13 9.72 -24.68
C GLY A 70 -33.39 10.86 -25.40
N PHE A 71 -33.22 10.59 -26.68
CA PHE A 71 -33.08 11.40 -27.90
C PHE A 71 -31.65 11.32 -28.49
N GLY A 72 -31.46 10.92 -29.72
CA GLY A 72 -32.22 11.04 -30.94
C GLY A 72 -31.19 11.37 -32.03
N ALA A 73 -31.05 10.51 -33.05
CA ALA A 73 -30.09 10.67 -34.13
C ALA A 73 -30.47 11.86 -35.04
N ALA A 74 -29.48 12.68 -35.42
CA ALA A 74 -29.55 13.52 -36.59
C ALA A 74 -28.15 13.61 -37.24
N GLY A 75 -28.06 13.14 -38.46
CA GLY A 75 -26.87 13.21 -39.30
C GLY A 75 -26.60 14.63 -39.81
N GLY A 76 -25.32 14.95 -40.00
CA GLY A 76 -24.86 16.14 -40.62
C GLY A 76 -23.38 15.99 -40.95
N GLY A 77 -23.07 15.68 -42.21
CA GLY A 77 -21.71 15.65 -42.70
C GLY A 77 -21.13 17.07 -42.71
N VAL A 78 -19.92 17.22 -42.24
CA VAL A 78 -19.10 18.44 -42.41
C VAL A 78 -17.71 18.02 -42.87
N GLU A 79 -17.33 18.65 -44.03
CA GLU A 79 -16.04 18.53 -44.70
C GLU A 79 -14.86 18.86 -43.79
N LEU A 80 -13.77 18.12 -44.00
CA LEU A 80 -12.45 18.38 -43.42
C LEU A 80 -11.75 19.53 -44.16
N PRO A 81 -11.25 20.55 -43.49
CA PRO A 81 -10.24 21.43 -44.07
C PRO A 81 -8.86 20.85 -43.84
N SER A 82 -8.19 20.52 -44.94
CA SER A 82 -6.75 20.21 -44.98
C SER A 82 -5.93 21.48 -44.82
N GLY A 83 -5.28 21.64 -43.67
CA GLY A 83 -4.27 22.66 -43.43
C GLY A 83 -3.17 22.11 -42.55
N PRO A 84 -1.86 22.39 -42.77
CA PRO A 84 -0.80 21.87 -41.97
C PRO A 84 -0.79 22.56 -40.61
N ALA A 85 -1.34 21.92 -39.61
CA ALA A 85 -1.18 22.35 -38.22
C ALA A 85 0.19 21.93 -37.72
N SER A 86 1.07 22.89 -37.58
CA SER A 86 2.26 22.81 -36.77
C SER A 86 1.85 22.41 -35.34
N ALA A 87 1.89 21.14 -35.05
CA ALA A 87 1.77 20.63 -33.69
C ALA A 87 2.98 21.12 -32.90
N LYS A 88 2.78 22.10 -32.05
CA LYS A 88 3.69 22.37 -30.94
C LYS A 88 3.62 21.11 -30.08
N GLU A 89 4.67 20.28 -30.14
CA GLU A 89 4.96 19.23 -29.15
C GLU A 89 5.04 19.92 -27.77
N GLN A 90 3.92 19.95 -27.08
CA GLN A 90 3.94 20.08 -25.62
C GLN A 90 4.51 18.75 -25.16
N GLY A 91 5.81 18.75 -24.76
CA GLY A 91 6.51 17.58 -24.29
C GLY A 91 5.72 16.94 -23.14
N GLU A 92 5.07 15.82 -23.41
CA GLU A 92 4.49 14.98 -22.37
C GLU A 92 5.61 14.67 -21.38
N LYS A 93 5.43 15.12 -20.15
CA LYS A 93 6.40 14.89 -19.09
C LYS A 93 6.50 13.38 -18.88
N ARG A 94 7.59 12.79 -19.40
CA ARG A 94 7.82 11.36 -19.30
C ARG A 94 7.84 10.95 -17.83
N THR A 95 6.99 10.03 -17.42
CA THR A 95 6.95 9.47 -16.08
C THR A 95 7.25 7.97 -16.14
N GLU A 96 7.83 7.45 -15.09
CA GLU A 96 8.07 6.03 -14.91
C GLU A 96 7.40 5.52 -13.63
N THR A 97 7.25 4.21 -13.53
CA THR A 97 6.56 3.57 -12.39
C THR A 97 7.43 2.49 -11.79
N ALA A 98 7.44 2.40 -10.44
CA ALA A 98 8.02 1.32 -9.67
C ALA A 98 6.98 0.73 -8.71
N ILE A 99 7.05 -0.59 -8.42
CA ILE A 99 6.12 -1.27 -7.50
C ILE A 99 6.93 -2.11 -6.52
N PHE A 100 6.76 -1.82 -5.21
CA PHE A 100 7.49 -2.46 -4.12
C PHE A 100 6.55 -2.93 -3.02
N ALA A 101 6.83 -4.10 -2.45
CA ALA A 101 6.18 -4.69 -1.28
C ALA A 101 7.25 -5.02 -0.23
N GLY A 102 7.13 -4.46 0.97
CA GLY A 102 8.16 -4.61 2.01
C GLY A 102 7.61 -4.33 3.41
N GLY A 103 6.58 -5.07 3.83
CA GLY A 103 5.87 -4.88 5.08
C GLY A 103 4.64 -3.99 4.94
N CYS A 104 4.23 -3.36 6.04
CA CYS A 104 3.09 -2.44 6.04
C CYS A 104 3.29 -1.31 5.02
N PHE A 105 2.40 -1.23 4.03
CA PHE A 105 2.49 -0.26 2.93
C PHE A 105 2.45 1.20 3.37
N TRP A 106 1.83 1.52 4.52
CA TRP A 106 1.82 2.90 5.05
C TRP A 106 3.22 3.46 5.29
N GLY A 107 4.13 2.62 5.82
CA GLY A 107 5.50 3.04 6.09
C GLY A 107 6.31 3.17 4.82
N VAL A 108 6.15 2.25 3.87
CA VAL A 108 6.81 2.32 2.57
C VAL A 108 6.32 3.54 1.78
N GLU A 109 4.99 3.78 1.74
CA GLU A 109 4.37 4.96 1.11
C GLU A 109 5.00 6.25 1.65
N TYR A 110 4.95 6.45 2.97
CA TYR A 110 5.51 7.64 3.61
C TYR A 110 6.97 7.88 3.27
N MET A 111 7.81 6.86 3.34
CA MET A 111 9.24 7.01 3.06
C MET A 111 9.53 7.32 1.58
N MET A 112 8.78 6.72 0.66
CA MET A 112 8.92 6.96 -0.78
C MET A 112 8.41 8.33 -1.22
N GLN A 113 7.37 8.86 -0.58
CA GLN A 113 6.86 10.21 -0.83
C GLN A 113 7.88 11.30 -0.55
N GLN A 114 8.84 11.06 0.34
CA GLN A 114 9.88 12.03 0.69
C GLN A 114 11.00 12.16 -0.36
N VAL A 115 11.02 11.29 -1.39
CA VAL A 115 12.10 11.30 -2.39
C VAL A 115 11.86 12.39 -3.43
N PRO A 116 12.81 13.34 -3.62
CA PRO A 116 12.71 14.35 -4.65
C PRO A 116 12.57 13.71 -6.04
N GLY A 117 11.56 14.11 -6.80
CA GLY A 117 11.27 13.55 -8.11
C GLY A 117 10.16 12.49 -8.11
N VAL A 118 9.76 11.96 -6.96
CA VAL A 118 8.53 11.19 -6.82
C VAL A 118 7.33 12.13 -7.00
N ILE A 119 6.39 11.73 -7.85
CA ILE A 119 5.19 12.50 -8.20
C ILE A 119 4.01 12.04 -7.34
N SER A 120 3.84 10.71 -7.20
CA SER A 120 2.81 10.11 -6.35
C SER A 120 3.25 8.73 -5.87
N VAL A 121 2.77 8.36 -4.71
CA VAL A 121 2.86 7.00 -4.18
C VAL A 121 1.46 6.58 -3.79
N GLU A 122 1.07 5.38 -4.15
CA GLU A 122 -0.26 4.83 -3.90
C GLU A 122 -0.13 3.47 -3.23
N SER A 123 -0.72 3.33 -2.06
CA SER A 123 -0.83 2.05 -1.35
C SER A 123 -1.84 1.12 -2.03
N GLY A 124 -1.54 -0.18 -2.10
CA GLY A 124 -2.42 -1.15 -2.78
C GLY A 124 -1.98 -2.59 -2.61
N TYR A 125 -2.54 -3.45 -3.46
CA TYR A 125 -2.37 -4.90 -3.42
C TYR A 125 -1.95 -5.42 -4.79
N THR A 126 -0.97 -6.32 -4.83
CA THR A 126 -0.52 -6.95 -6.08
C THR A 126 0.08 -8.34 -5.84
N GLY A 127 0.31 -9.09 -6.92
CA GLY A 127 0.97 -10.41 -6.87
C GLY A 127 0.07 -11.57 -6.48
N GLY A 128 -1.20 -11.32 -6.15
CA GLY A 128 -2.18 -12.35 -5.81
C GLY A 128 -3.07 -12.76 -6.97
N HIS A 129 -4.06 -13.61 -6.68
CA HIS A 129 -4.96 -14.21 -7.66
C HIS A 129 -6.42 -13.76 -7.53
N VAL A 130 -6.78 -13.05 -6.45
CA VAL A 130 -8.14 -12.55 -6.24
C VAL A 130 -8.31 -11.19 -6.92
N PRO A 131 -9.25 -11.02 -7.87
CA PRO A 131 -9.49 -9.72 -8.48
C PRO A 131 -10.18 -8.76 -7.51
N ASN A 132 -9.78 -7.48 -7.54
CA ASN A 132 -10.34 -6.40 -6.70
C ASN A 132 -10.46 -6.80 -5.22
N PRO A 133 -9.35 -7.23 -4.58
CA PRO A 133 -9.40 -7.67 -3.19
C PRO A 133 -9.69 -6.50 -2.26
N THR A 134 -10.41 -6.77 -1.17
CA THR A 134 -10.53 -5.84 -0.05
C THR A 134 -9.39 -6.06 0.95
N TYR A 135 -9.12 -5.05 1.79
CA TYR A 135 -8.14 -5.18 2.87
C TYR A 135 -8.39 -6.40 3.76
N GLN A 136 -9.65 -6.62 4.18
CA GLN A 136 -10.00 -7.76 5.01
C GLN A 136 -9.67 -9.10 4.32
N GLN A 137 -9.90 -9.20 3.01
CA GLN A 137 -9.55 -10.40 2.26
C GLN A 137 -8.03 -10.61 2.21
N VAL A 138 -7.25 -9.55 1.98
CA VAL A 138 -5.78 -9.63 1.96
C VAL A 138 -5.25 -10.06 3.33
N CYS A 139 -5.79 -9.51 4.42
CA CYS A 139 -5.41 -9.89 5.80
C CYS A 139 -5.67 -11.36 6.14
N THR A 140 -6.53 -12.07 5.39
CA THR A 140 -6.69 -13.53 5.58
C THR A 140 -5.47 -14.34 5.13
N GLY A 141 -4.54 -13.74 4.38
CA GLY A 141 -3.41 -14.44 3.75
C GLY A 141 -3.79 -15.39 2.60
N ARG A 142 -5.08 -15.44 2.21
CA ARG A 142 -5.61 -16.39 1.21
C ARG A 142 -5.68 -15.83 -0.20
N THR A 143 -5.52 -14.52 -0.37
CA THR A 143 -5.59 -13.88 -1.70
C THR A 143 -4.29 -13.98 -2.49
N GLY A 144 -3.17 -14.29 -1.83
CA GLY A 144 -1.83 -14.28 -2.39
C GLY A 144 -1.28 -12.87 -2.67
N HIS A 145 -2.06 -11.81 -2.41
CA HIS A 145 -1.59 -10.44 -2.57
C HIS A 145 -0.60 -10.04 -1.50
N ALA A 146 0.38 -9.20 -1.87
CA ALA A 146 1.18 -8.43 -0.95
C ALA A 146 0.59 -7.04 -0.78
N GLU A 147 0.75 -6.45 0.41
CA GLU A 147 0.69 -5.00 0.59
C GLU A 147 1.86 -4.36 -0.16
N ALA A 148 1.56 -3.47 -1.08
CA ALA A 148 2.55 -2.88 -1.96
C ALA A 148 2.28 -1.39 -2.19
N VAL A 149 3.29 -0.67 -2.66
CA VAL A 149 3.14 0.70 -3.13
C VAL A 149 3.46 0.78 -4.62
N ARG A 150 2.68 1.59 -5.34
CA ARG A 150 2.94 2.01 -6.71
C ARG A 150 3.46 3.44 -6.70
N ILE A 151 4.66 3.63 -7.21
CA ILE A 151 5.38 4.90 -7.21
C ILE A 151 5.43 5.42 -8.64
N VAL A 152 4.95 6.63 -8.88
CA VAL A 152 5.13 7.35 -10.14
C VAL A 152 6.19 8.42 -9.93
N PHE A 153 7.20 8.47 -10.78
CA PHE A 153 8.32 9.40 -10.64
C PHE A 153 8.75 10.05 -11.96
N ASP A 154 9.43 11.17 -11.85
CA ASP A 154 10.02 11.95 -12.95
C ASP A 154 11.45 11.45 -13.18
N PRO A 155 11.74 10.73 -14.29
CA PRO A 155 13.07 10.17 -14.55
C PRO A 155 14.14 11.23 -14.81
N ALA A 156 13.76 12.50 -14.96
CA ALA A 156 14.71 13.62 -15.05
C ALA A 156 15.20 14.07 -13.65
N LYS A 157 14.55 13.64 -12.57
CA LYS A 157 14.84 14.07 -11.19
C LYS A 157 15.32 12.95 -10.29
N THR A 158 14.83 11.74 -10.50
CA THR A 158 15.24 10.53 -9.78
C THR A 158 15.19 9.34 -10.72
N ASP A 159 15.81 8.23 -10.35
CA ASP A 159 15.84 7.03 -11.15
C ASP A 159 15.34 5.81 -10.36
N TYR A 160 15.05 4.74 -11.09
CA TYR A 160 14.56 3.49 -10.50
C TYR A 160 15.59 2.87 -9.52
N GLU A 161 16.89 2.99 -9.81
CA GLU A 161 17.93 2.43 -8.93
C GLU A 161 17.95 3.12 -7.56
N THR A 162 17.81 4.44 -7.55
CA THR A 162 17.71 5.24 -6.31
C THR A 162 16.52 4.81 -5.47
N LEU A 163 15.35 4.63 -6.09
CA LEU A 163 14.13 4.16 -5.40
C LEU A 163 14.28 2.72 -4.89
N ALA A 164 14.85 1.82 -5.71
CA ALA A 164 15.06 0.42 -5.31
C ALA A 164 16.10 0.28 -4.19
N LYS A 165 17.17 1.11 -4.17
CA LYS A 165 18.13 1.16 -3.05
C LYS A 165 17.44 1.62 -1.78
N LEU A 166 16.72 2.75 -1.83
CA LEU A 166 15.98 3.24 -0.68
C LEU A 166 15.01 2.17 -0.15
N PHE A 167 14.25 1.52 -1.05
CA PHE A 167 13.34 0.44 -0.65
C PHE A 167 14.08 -0.67 0.13
N LEU A 168 15.22 -1.12 -0.38
CA LEU A 168 16.04 -2.15 0.28
C LEU A 168 16.74 -1.64 1.57
N GLU A 169 16.74 -0.35 1.84
CA GLU A 169 17.33 0.29 3.02
C GLU A 169 16.31 0.65 4.10
N ILE A 170 15.00 0.78 3.75
CA ILE A 170 13.96 1.13 4.70
C ILE A 170 13.23 -0.07 5.32
N HIS A 171 13.44 -1.29 4.79
CA HIS A 171 12.91 -2.52 5.35
C HIS A 171 14.03 -3.57 5.49
N ASP A 172 13.76 -4.69 6.14
CA ASP A 172 14.73 -5.79 6.24
C ASP A 172 14.56 -6.79 5.07
N PRO A 173 15.45 -6.77 4.06
CA PRO A 173 15.38 -7.68 2.92
C PRO A 173 15.76 -9.13 3.27
N THR A 174 16.11 -9.42 4.52
CA THR A 174 16.49 -10.77 5.00
C THR A 174 15.40 -11.44 5.84
N GLN A 175 14.34 -10.72 6.19
CA GLN A 175 13.24 -11.27 6.97
C GLN A 175 12.22 -11.98 6.09
N ALA A 176 12.07 -13.28 6.27
CA ALA A 176 11.08 -14.09 5.56
C ALA A 176 9.71 -14.07 6.27
N GLY A 177 8.63 -14.08 5.48
CA GLY A 177 7.27 -14.25 6.00
C GLY A 177 6.71 -13.09 6.81
N GLY A 178 7.26 -11.89 6.63
CA GLY A 178 6.80 -10.69 7.32
C GLY A 178 7.82 -9.58 7.28
N GLN A 179 7.55 -8.49 8.03
CA GLN A 179 8.45 -7.36 8.19
C GLN A 179 8.30 -6.74 9.57
N GLY A 180 9.38 -6.69 10.35
CA GLY A 180 9.34 -6.22 11.73
C GLY A 180 8.33 -7.03 12.54
N PRO A 181 7.35 -6.40 13.20
CA PRO A 181 6.32 -7.09 13.98
C PRO A 181 5.18 -7.65 13.12
N ASP A 182 5.09 -7.26 11.85
CA ASP A 182 3.99 -7.68 10.97
C ASP A 182 4.31 -9.03 10.34
N VAL A 183 3.54 -10.07 10.72
CA VAL A 183 3.72 -11.45 10.28
C VAL A 183 2.62 -11.85 9.31
N GLY A 184 3.00 -12.43 8.20
CA GLY A 184 2.08 -12.90 7.14
C GLY A 184 2.67 -12.69 5.75
N ASP A 185 2.25 -13.51 4.78
CA ASP A 185 2.75 -13.42 3.40
C ASP A 185 2.38 -12.10 2.71
N GLN A 186 1.33 -11.42 3.17
CA GLN A 186 0.98 -10.08 2.70
C GLN A 186 2.04 -9.01 3.02
N TYR A 187 2.91 -9.26 4.01
CA TYR A 187 4.00 -8.36 4.41
C TYR A 187 5.37 -8.80 3.90
N ARG A 188 5.41 -9.71 2.93
CA ARG A 188 6.65 -10.22 2.35
C ARG A 188 7.46 -9.13 1.64
N SER A 189 8.77 -9.34 1.55
CA SER A 189 9.66 -8.50 0.75
C SER A 189 9.63 -8.94 -0.72
N GLU A 190 9.17 -8.06 -1.62
CA GLU A 190 9.06 -8.36 -3.05
C GLU A 190 9.17 -7.08 -3.89
N ILE A 191 9.88 -7.18 -5.02
CA ILE A 191 9.99 -6.14 -6.04
C ILE A 191 9.31 -6.63 -7.31
N TYR A 192 8.40 -5.83 -7.85
CA TYR A 192 7.66 -6.12 -9.06
C TYR A 192 8.20 -5.28 -10.22
N TYR A 193 8.93 -5.90 -11.15
CA TYR A 193 9.54 -5.19 -12.27
C TYR A 193 8.59 -5.07 -13.47
N ALA A 194 8.52 -3.87 -14.05
CA ALA A 194 7.71 -3.58 -15.24
C ALA A 194 8.52 -3.62 -16.55
N SER A 195 9.86 -3.71 -16.46
CA SER A 195 10.72 -3.72 -17.65
C SER A 195 11.98 -4.57 -17.44
N PRO A 196 12.63 -5.03 -18.52
CA PRO A 196 13.93 -5.70 -18.43
C PRO A 196 15.01 -4.84 -17.74
N GLY A 197 14.97 -3.52 -17.92
CA GLY A 197 15.87 -2.58 -17.26
C GLY A 197 15.70 -2.58 -15.74
N GLN A 198 14.47 -2.50 -15.25
CA GLN A 198 14.16 -2.59 -13.80
C GLN A 198 14.61 -3.93 -13.23
N ARG A 199 14.35 -5.03 -13.96
CA ARG A 199 14.80 -6.36 -13.56
C ARG A 199 16.32 -6.41 -13.38
N ALA A 200 17.09 -5.98 -14.40
CA ALA A 200 18.55 -6.02 -14.37
C ALA A 200 19.14 -5.16 -13.22
N VAL A 201 18.56 -3.97 -12.98
CA VAL A 201 18.96 -3.11 -11.85
C VAL A 201 18.71 -3.83 -10.53
N THR A 202 17.52 -4.40 -10.35
CA THR A 202 17.16 -5.09 -9.11
C THR A 202 18.04 -6.31 -8.86
N GLU A 203 18.25 -7.17 -9.86
CA GLU A 203 19.14 -8.34 -9.75
C GLU A 203 20.53 -7.92 -9.25
N ARG A 204 21.14 -6.89 -9.85
CA ARG A 204 22.42 -6.34 -9.44
C ARG A 204 22.44 -5.84 -7.99
N LEU A 205 21.36 -5.15 -7.54
CA LEU A 205 21.27 -4.67 -6.17
C LEU A 205 21.15 -5.83 -5.16
N LEU A 206 20.31 -6.82 -5.45
CA LEU A 206 20.17 -8.01 -4.59
C LEU A 206 21.48 -8.80 -4.52
N ASP A 207 22.20 -8.96 -5.64
CA ASP A 207 23.49 -9.62 -5.67
C ASP A 207 24.56 -8.83 -4.91
N THR A 208 24.52 -7.49 -4.96
CA THR A 208 25.39 -6.64 -4.14
C THR A 208 25.17 -6.90 -2.65
N LEU A 209 23.91 -7.02 -2.20
CA LEU A 209 23.60 -7.34 -0.82
C LEU A 209 24.06 -8.75 -0.43
N ARG A 210 23.86 -9.74 -1.30
CA ARG A 210 24.35 -11.11 -1.08
C ARG A 210 25.86 -11.15 -0.96
N ALA A 211 26.59 -10.44 -1.84
CA ALA A 211 28.04 -10.32 -1.77
C ALA A 211 28.54 -9.66 -0.48
N LYS A 212 27.73 -8.77 0.13
CA LYS A 212 27.98 -8.19 1.45
C LYS A 212 27.60 -9.11 2.63
N GLY A 213 27.14 -10.33 2.37
CA GLY A 213 26.80 -11.33 3.38
C GLY A 213 25.34 -11.31 3.88
N TYR A 214 24.45 -10.53 3.27
CA TYR A 214 23.02 -10.55 3.61
C TYR A 214 22.34 -11.80 3.03
N SER A 215 21.53 -12.50 3.85
CA SER A 215 20.69 -13.62 3.41
C SER A 215 19.39 -13.10 2.78
N VAL A 216 19.52 -12.47 1.60
CA VAL A 216 18.41 -11.76 0.94
C VAL A 216 17.29 -12.71 0.56
N VAL A 217 16.07 -12.46 1.05
CA VAL A 217 14.83 -13.19 0.76
C VAL A 217 13.88 -12.40 -0.15
N THR A 218 14.21 -11.15 -0.48
CA THR A 218 13.43 -10.31 -1.39
C THR A 218 13.18 -11.04 -2.70
N ARG A 219 11.89 -11.24 -3.04
CA ARG A 219 11.46 -11.83 -4.31
C ARG A 219 11.57 -10.79 -5.44
N LEU A 220 11.81 -11.26 -6.67
CA LEU A 220 11.80 -10.44 -7.87
C LEU A 220 10.85 -11.05 -8.89
N THR A 221 9.72 -10.40 -9.12
CA THR A 221 8.60 -10.95 -9.90
C THR A 221 8.17 -9.95 -10.99
N PRO A 222 7.72 -10.42 -12.17
CA PRO A 222 7.09 -9.52 -13.14
C PRO A 222 5.90 -8.78 -12.53
N ALA A 223 5.75 -7.50 -12.86
CA ALA A 223 4.60 -6.71 -12.43
C ALA A 223 3.29 -7.34 -12.96
N SER A 224 2.32 -7.41 -12.10
CA SER A 224 0.96 -7.86 -12.40
C SER A 224 -0.04 -6.73 -12.13
N VAL A 225 -1.34 -7.06 -12.14
CA VAL A 225 -2.38 -6.07 -11.83
C VAL A 225 -2.17 -5.51 -10.43
N PHE A 226 -2.16 -4.20 -10.32
CA PHE A 226 -2.13 -3.47 -9.06
C PHE A 226 -3.53 -2.98 -8.74
N TYR A 227 -4.02 -3.30 -7.56
CA TYR A 227 -5.31 -2.88 -7.04
C TYR A 227 -5.09 -1.80 -5.98
N PRO A 228 -5.52 -0.54 -6.20
CA PRO A 228 -5.44 0.49 -5.18
C PRO A 228 -6.14 0.05 -3.89
N ALA A 229 -5.49 0.30 -2.75
CA ALA A 229 -6.13 0.10 -1.47
C ALA A 229 -7.18 1.20 -1.21
N GLU A 230 -8.07 0.93 -0.28
CA GLU A 230 -9.15 1.83 0.10
C GLU A 230 -8.62 3.20 0.53
N ALA A 231 -9.38 4.27 0.30
CA ALA A 231 -8.96 5.66 0.51
C ALA A 231 -8.42 5.95 1.92
N TYR A 232 -8.88 5.21 2.93
CA TYR A 232 -8.40 5.38 4.30
C TYR A 232 -6.97 4.85 4.53
N HIS A 233 -6.41 4.08 3.60
CA HIS A 233 -5.01 3.64 3.65
C HIS A 233 -4.05 4.65 3.03
N GLN A 234 -4.51 5.48 2.09
CA GLN A 234 -3.66 6.44 1.40
C GLN A 234 -3.20 7.55 2.34
N ASP A 235 -1.94 7.97 2.24
CA ASP A 235 -1.31 9.06 3.00
C ASP A 235 -1.49 8.92 4.53
N TYR A 236 -1.45 7.67 5.03
CA TYR A 236 -1.81 7.37 6.42
C TYR A 236 -0.98 8.16 7.43
N TYR A 237 0.35 8.15 7.33
CA TYR A 237 1.22 8.83 8.28
C TYR A 237 1.20 10.34 8.12
N GLU A 238 1.05 10.85 6.90
CA GLU A 238 0.89 12.29 6.64
C GLU A 238 -0.37 12.83 7.32
N ARG A 239 -1.52 12.18 7.11
CA ARG A 239 -2.77 12.56 7.74
C ARG A 239 -2.78 12.42 9.27
N LYS A 240 -2.04 11.46 9.81
CA LYS A 240 -1.90 11.25 11.27
C LYS A 240 -0.89 12.19 11.91
N GLY A 241 0.00 12.81 11.15
CA GLY A 241 1.08 13.64 11.67
C GLY A 241 2.09 12.87 12.53
N THR A 242 2.27 11.57 12.25
CA THR A 242 3.17 10.68 12.99
C THR A 242 4.19 10.03 12.05
N LEU A 243 5.26 9.46 12.58
CA LEU A 243 6.29 8.78 11.80
C LEU A 243 6.06 7.26 11.78
N PRO A 244 6.49 6.56 10.72
CA PRO A 244 6.46 5.10 10.66
C PRO A 244 7.27 4.48 11.80
N TYR A 245 6.71 3.49 12.48
CA TYR A 245 7.41 2.73 13.52
C TYR A 245 7.97 1.39 13.02
N CYS A 246 7.40 0.85 11.94
CA CYS A 246 7.77 -0.46 11.38
C CYS A 246 8.86 -0.38 10.32
N HIS A 247 9.22 0.81 9.84
CA HIS A 247 10.25 1.05 8.84
C HIS A 247 11.34 1.95 9.39
N LYS A 248 12.59 1.52 9.25
CA LYS A 248 13.76 2.27 9.70
C LYS A 248 14.83 2.23 8.62
N TYR A 249 15.32 3.42 8.26
CA TYR A 249 16.45 3.53 7.34
C TYR A 249 17.70 2.83 7.92
N THR A 250 18.26 1.94 7.15
CA THR A 250 19.53 1.25 7.43
C THR A 250 20.38 1.26 6.18
N ARG A 251 21.49 1.99 6.20
CA ARG A 251 22.39 2.07 5.04
C ARG A 251 22.95 0.70 4.69
N ARG A 252 22.75 0.28 3.42
CA ARG A 252 23.21 -1.02 2.90
C ARG A 252 24.09 -0.90 1.64
N PHE A 253 24.01 0.22 0.94
CA PHE A 253 24.78 0.49 -0.29
C PHE A 253 25.85 1.55 -0.11
#